data_8557cecce1cd698e41f046d611197992
#
_entry.id   8557cecce1cd698e41f046d611197992
#
_cell.length_a   1.000
_cell.length_b   1.000
_cell.length_c   1.000
_cell.angle_alpha   90.00
_cell.angle_beta   90.00
_cell.angle_gamma   90.00
#
_symmetry.space_group_name_H-M   'P 1'
#
loop_
_entity.id
_entity.type
_entity.pdbx_description
1 polymer ?
#
loop_
_entity_poly.entity_id
_entity_poly.type
_entity_poly.pdbx_seq_one_letter_code
_entity_poly.pdbx_strand_id
1 'polypeptide(L)'
;MNTVQLIGRLTADPKADTTPTGKSVCRIRLAVPGFNRDATPVFIDVEAWNKLAEACDKHLEKGRRVSVTGRIAHDQWQSEDGQKRQRHYVVADNVEFLDARKNGIQVEAQPELEAVSA
;
A
#
# COMPACT_ATOMS: atom_id res chain seq x y z
N MET A 1 8.90 1.10 19.13
CA MET A 1 8.60 0.18 18.02
C MET A 1 7.44 0.74 17.21
N ASN A 2 7.53 0.65 15.90
CA ASN A 2 6.48 1.14 15.02
C ASN A 2 6.36 0.12 13.87
N THR A 3 5.45 -0.81 14.02
CA THR A 3 5.25 -1.89 13.06
C THR A 3 3.76 -2.07 12.82
N VAL A 4 3.39 -2.20 11.57
CA VAL A 4 2.01 -2.39 11.14
C VAL A 4 1.95 -3.56 10.19
N GLN A 5 0.97 -4.43 10.37
CA GLN A 5 0.67 -5.51 9.44
C GLN A 5 -0.80 -5.45 9.10
N LEU A 6 -1.11 -5.38 7.82
CA LEU A 6 -2.48 -5.20 7.35
C LEU A 6 -2.74 -6.16 6.18
N ILE A 7 -3.96 -6.68 6.14
CA ILE A 7 -4.46 -7.39 4.97
C ILE A 7 -5.69 -6.65 4.51
N GLY A 8 -5.73 -6.29 3.24
CA GLY A 8 -6.86 -5.58 2.68
C GLY A 8 -6.87 -5.65 1.17
N ARG A 9 -7.87 -5.00 0.58
CA ARG A 9 -8.02 -4.95 -0.88
C ARG A 9 -7.83 -3.52 -1.36
N LEU A 10 -7.22 -3.38 -2.53
CA LEU A 10 -7.09 -2.07 -3.13
C LEU A 10 -8.46 -1.52 -3.51
N THR A 11 -8.72 -0.29 -3.16
CA THR A 11 -9.98 0.39 -3.49
C THR A 11 -9.94 1.05 -4.86
N ALA A 12 -8.74 1.19 -5.43
CA ALA A 12 -8.53 1.79 -6.74
C ALA A 12 -7.21 1.26 -7.29
N ASP A 13 -6.96 1.52 -8.55
CA ASP A 13 -5.67 1.16 -9.15
C ASP A 13 -4.54 1.92 -8.47
N PRO A 14 -3.34 1.32 -8.37
CA PRO A 14 -2.20 2.01 -7.79
C PRO A 14 -1.85 3.26 -8.57
N LYS A 15 -1.34 4.25 -7.86
CA LYS A 15 -0.87 5.50 -8.49
C LYS A 15 0.64 5.56 -8.34
N ALA A 16 1.32 5.43 -9.46
CA ALA A 16 2.77 5.53 -9.49
C ALA A 16 3.19 6.95 -9.81
N ASP A 17 4.26 7.38 -9.19
CA ASP A 17 4.80 8.71 -9.40
C ASP A 17 6.31 8.67 -9.21
N THR A 18 6.96 9.74 -9.61
CA THR A 18 8.39 9.91 -9.43
C THR A 18 8.61 11.21 -8.67
N THR A 19 9.42 11.14 -7.62
CA THR A 19 9.73 12.34 -6.84
C THR A 19 10.71 13.24 -7.60
N PRO A 20 10.83 14.52 -7.20
CA PRO A 20 11.81 15.40 -7.82
C PRO A 20 13.24 14.88 -7.77
N THR A 21 13.55 14.03 -6.81
CA THR A 21 14.88 13.42 -6.72
C THR A 21 15.02 12.15 -7.54
N GLY A 22 13.98 11.77 -8.29
CA GLY A 22 14.05 10.63 -9.19
C GLY A 22 13.66 9.29 -8.57
N LYS A 23 13.15 9.29 -7.36
CA LYS A 23 12.74 8.05 -6.71
C LYS A 23 11.32 7.66 -7.10
N SER A 24 11.10 6.36 -7.27
CA SER A 24 9.77 5.83 -7.56
C SER A 24 8.96 5.73 -6.27
N VAL A 25 7.70 6.13 -6.33
CA VAL A 25 6.76 5.93 -5.24
C VAL A 25 5.45 5.44 -5.84
N CYS A 26 4.81 4.49 -5.17
CA CYS A 26 3.51 3.98 -5.56
C CYS A 26 2.59 4.12 -4.36
N ARG A 27 1.44 4.73 -4.58
CA ARG A 27 0.44 4.92 -3.52
C ARG A 27 -0.74 4.03 -3.81
N ILE A 28 -1.14 3.28 -2.79
CA ILE A 28 -2.33 2.44 -2.87
C ILE A 28 -3.22 2.77 -1.68
N ARG A 29 -4.52 2.57 -1.87
CA ARG A 29 -5.47 2.77 -0.78
C ARG A 29 -6.14 1.44 -0.50
N LEU A 30 -6.04 0.97 0.73
CA LEU A 30 -6.57 -0.32 1.15
C LEU A 30 -7.86 -0.17 1.93
N ALA A 31 -8.77 -1.10 1.70
CA ALA A 31 -9.91 -1.34 2.58
C ALA A 31 -9.53 -2.55 3.43
N VAL A 32 -9.34 -2.32 4.71
CA VAL A 32 -8.99 -3.37 5.66
C VAL A 32 -10.26 -3.75 6.41
N PRO A 33 -10.65 -5.03 6.45
CA PRO A 33 -11.87 -5.43 7.16
C PRO A 33 -11.86 -4.94 8.60
N GLY A 34 -13.02 -4.53 9.08
CA GLY A 34 -13.16 -4.11 10.44
C GLY A 34 -12.98 -5.26 11.43
N PHE A 35 -12.97 -4.90 12.70
CA PHE A 35 -12.71 -5.84 13.79
C PHE A 35 -13.69 -7.01 13.79
N ASN A 36 -14.93 -6.77 13.42
CA ASN A 36 -15.93 -7.81 13.32
C ASN A 36 -16.79 -7.57 12.08
N ARG A 37 -17.71 -8.49 11.83
CA ARG A 37 -18.55 -8.46 10.63
C ARG A 37 -19.31 -7.15 10.44
N ASP A 38 -19.75 -6.56 11.53
CA ASP A 38 -20.57 -5.34 11.48
C ASP A 38 -19.74 -4.07 11.53
N ALA A 39 -18.44 -4.16 11.75
CA ALA A 39 -17.60 -2.99 11.85
C ALA A 39 -17.30 -2.41 10.47
N THR A 40 -17.19 -1.10 10.42
CA THR A 40 -16.82 -0.40 9.20
C THR A 40 -15.37 -0.75 8.82
N PRO A 41 -15.12 -0.99 7.55
CA PRO A 41 -13.73 -1.19 7.11
C PRO A 41 -12.87 0.04 7.39
N VAL A 42 -11.60 -0.20 7.61
CA VAL A 42 -10.63 0.88 7.75
C VAL A 42 -10.02 1.15 6.38
N PHE A 43 -10.07 2.41 5.97
CA PHE A 43 -9.42 2.83 4.72
C PHE A 43 -8.11 3.48 5.08
N ILE A 44 -7.03 3.01 4.49
CA ILE A 44 -5.70 3.52 4.81
C ILE A 44 -4.84 3.61 3.55
N ASP A 45 -4.08 4.69 3.47
CA ASP A 45 -3.15 4.88 2.38
C ASP A 45 -1.82 4.21 2.70
N VAL A 46 -1.24 3.59 1.69
CA VAL A 46 0.04 2.91 1.80
C VAL A 46 0.96 3.45 0.72
N GLU A 47 2.19 3.76 1.10
CA GLU A 47 3.22 4.17 0.15
C GLU A 47 4.28 3.11 0.06
N ALA A 48 4.62 2.71 -1.16
CA ALA A 48 5.74 1.84 -1.44
C ALA A 48 6.77 2.63 -2.22
N TRP A 49 8.05 2.36 -2.00
CA TRP A 49 9.14 3.13 -2.58
C TRP A 49 10.08 2.24 -3.37
N ASN A 50 10.76 2.82 -4.35
CA ASN A 50 11.83 2.19 -5.11
C ASN A 50 11.35 0.92 -5.82
N LYS A 51 12.04 -0.18 -5.67
CA LYS A 51 11.69 -1.43 -6.36
C LYS A 51 10.32 -1.96 -5.94
N LEU A 52 9.97 -1.79 -4.69
CA LEU A 52 8.65 -2.20 -4.21
C LEU A 52 7.57 -1.37 -4.90
N ALA A 53 7.80 -0.08 -5.11
CA ALA A 53 6.87 0.78 -5.84
C ALA A 53 6.66 0.27 -7.27
N GLU A 54 7.74 -0.10 -7.93
CA GLU A 54 7.67 -0.60 -9.30
C GLU A 54 6.89 -1.91 -9.37
N ALA A 55 7.12 -2.80 -8.41
CA ALA A 55 6.41 -4.07 -8.36
C ALA A 55 4.91 -3.85 -8.12
N CYS A 56 4.57 -2.96 -7.21
CA CYS A 56 3.16 -2.66 -6.93
C CYS A 56 2.47 -2.06 -8.16
N ASP A 57 3.12 -1.13 -8.81
CA ASP A 57 2.55 -0.51 -10.00
C ASP A 57 2.34 -1.53 -11.12
N LYS A 58 3.27 -2.44 -11.27
CA LYS A 58 3.23 -3.42 -12.37
C LYS A 58 2.20 -4.52 -12.13
N HIS A 59 2.03 -4.95 -10.90
CA HIS A 59 1.28 -6.18 -10.62
C HIS A 59 -0.04 -5.98 -9.90
N LEU A 60 -0.29 -4.82 -9.32
CA LEU A 60 -1.52 -4.59 -8.57
C LEU A 60 -2.55 -3.84 -9.38
N GLU A 61 -3.80 -4.06 -9.03
CA GLU A 61 -4.93 -3.33 -9.61
C GLU A 61 -6.05 -3.31 -8.59
N LYS A 62 -7.05 -2.49 -8.86
CA LYS A 62 -8.23 -2.39 -8.00
C LYS A 62 -8.80 -3.77 -7.67
N GLY A 63 -9.12 -3.98 -6.41
CA GLY A 63 -9.73 -5.22 -5.93
C GLY A 63 -8.76 -6.30 -5.51
N ARG A 64 -7.48 -6.16 -5.82
CA ARG A 64 -6.48 -7.14 -5.40
C ARG A 64 -6.31 -7.13 -3.89
N ARG A 65 -6.10 -8.32 -3.34
CA ARG A 65 -5.86 -8.49 -1.92
C ARG A 65 -4.37 -8.59 -1.65
N VAL A 66 -3.92 -7.85 -0.67
CA VAL A 66 -2.49 -7.81 -0.34
C VAL A 66 -2.31 -7.86 1.17
N SER A 67 -1.13 -8.30 1.57
CA SER A 67 -0.64 -8.19 2.94
C SER A 67 0.48 -7.18 2.94
N VAL A 68 0.37 -6.16 3.79
CA VAL A 68 1.35 -5.09 3.88
C VAL A 68 1.98 -5.12 5.25
N THR A 69 3.30 -5.08 5.27
CA THR A 69 4.08 -4.89 6.49
C THR A 69 4.85 -3.60 6.37
N GLY A 70 4.82 -2.77 7.39
CA GLY A 70 5.52 -1.50 7.36
C GLY A 70 5.39 -0.76 8.66
N ARG A 71 5.43 0.56 8.56
CA ARG A 71 5.33 1.44 9.72
C ARG A 71 4.33 2.55 9.46
N ILE A 72 3.75 3.09 10.51
CA ILE A 72 2.87 4.25 10.41
C ILE A 72 3.73 5.50 10.31
N ALA A 73 3.37 6.37 9.40
CA ALA A 73 3.98 7.67 9.22
C ALA A 73 2.91 8.74 9.33
N HIS A 74 3.35 9.97 9.51
CA HIS A 74 2.45 11.08 9.79
C HIS A 74 2.94 12.33 9.09
N ASP A 75 2.05 12.99 8.35
CA ASP A 75 2.31 14.28 7.74
C ASP A 75 1.40 15.32 8.34
N GLN A 76 1.95 16.52 8.51
CA GLN A 76 1.19 17.69 8.92
C GLN A 76 1.46 18.81 7.93
N TRP A 77 0.43 19.56 7.60
CA TRP A 77 0.57 20.72 6.72
C TRP A 77 -0.54 21.71 7.04
N GLN A 78 -0.40 22.92 6.51
CA GLN A 78 -1.41 23.93 6.63
C GLN A 78 -2.06 24.12 5.27
N SER A 79 -3.38 24.02 5.23
CA SER A 79 -4.13 24.19 3.99
C SER A 79 -4.21 25.69 3.63
N GLU A 80 -4.67 25.96 2.41
CA GLU A 80 -4.77 27.33 1.93
C GLU A 80 -5.68 28.19 2.79
N ASP A 81 -6.68 27.59 3.40
CA ASP A 81 -7.60 28.31 4.29
C ASP A 81 -7.02 28.53 5.69
N GLY A 82 -5.77 28.20 5.91
CA GLY A 82 -5.09 28.38 7.17
C GLY A 82 -5.34 27.31 8.20
N GLN A 83 -6.09 26.27 7.88
CA GLN A 83 -6.36 25.20 8.80
C GLN A 83 -5.23 24.19 8.82
N LYS A 84 -4.91 23.70 10.01
CA LYS A 84 -3.93 22.63 10.16
C LYS A 84 -4.56 21.33 9.73
N ARG A 85 -3.85 20.59 8.87
CA ARG A 85 -4.27 19.29 8.39
C ARG A 85 -3.23 18.26 8.76
N GLN A 86 -3.68 17.02 8.90
CA GLN A 86 -2.78 15.91 9.18
C GLN A 86 -3.34 14.65 8.58
N ARG A 87 -2.45 13.72 8.30
CA ARG A 87 -2.87 12.39 7.89
C ARG A 87 -1.88 11.36 8.39
N HIS A 88 -2.39 10.17 8.62
CA HIS A 88 -1.57 9.01 8.94
C HIS A 88 -1.60 8.07 7.73
N TYR A 89 -0.49 7.45 7.46
CA TYR A 89 -0.39 6.50 6.36
C TYR A 89 0.67 5.46 6.71
N VAL A 90 0.75 4.42 5.90
CA VAL A 90 1.71 3.34 6.11
C VAL A 90 2.78 3.43 5.05
N VAL A 91 4.04 3.37 5.47
CA VAL A 91 5.15 3.20 4.55
C VAL A 91 5.49 1.72 4.54
N ALA A 92 5.31 1.08 3.40
CA ALA A 92 5.46 -0.37 3.30
C ALA A 92 6.91 -0.78 3.24
N ASP A 93 7.26 -1.78 4.00
CA ASP A 93 8.54 -2.48 3.88
C ASP A 93 8.40 -3.69 2.98
N ASN A 94 7.21 -4.28 2.96
CA ASN A 94 6.92 -5.45 2.17
C ASN A 94 5.44 -5.49 1.80
N VAL A 95 5.15 -5.98 0.60
CA VAL A 95 3.79 -6.20 0.14
C VAL A 95 3.73 -7.58 -0.49
N GLU A 96 2.85 -8.43 0.03
CA GLU A 96 2.62 -9.76 -0.53
C GLU A 96 1.30 -9.76 -1.27
N PHE A 97 1.32 -10.29 -2.48
CA PHE A 97 0.12 -10.41 -3.30
C PHE A 97 -0.56 -11.73 -2.95
N LEU A 98 -1.78 -11.64 -2.43
CA LEU A 98 -2.48 -12.81 -1.89
C LEU A 98 -3.42 -13.46 -2.87
N ASP A 99 -3.83 -12.76 -3.90
CA ASP A 99 -4.76 -13.29 -4.89
C ASP A 99 -4.00 -13.95 -6.04
N ALA A 100 -4.60 -15.02 -6.58
CA ALA A 100 -4.08 -15.63 -7.79
C ALA A 100 -4.29 -14.69 -8.96
N ARG A 101 -3.46 -14.85 -9.99
CA ARG A 101 -3.62 -14.08 -11.21
C ARG A 101 -4.88 -14.50 -11.94
N LYS A 102 -5.39 -13.59 -12.78
CA LYS A 102 -6.57 -13.81 -13.58
C LYS A 102 -6.52 -15.09 -14.40
N ASN A 103 -5.36 -15.42 -14.94
CA ASN A 103 -5.17 -16.58 -15.77
C ASN A 103 -4.96 -17.87 -14.96
N GLY A 104 -5.18 -17.83 -13.68
CA GLY A 104 -5.04 -18.98 -12.83
C GLY A 104 -3.63 -19.29 -12.37
N ILE A 105 -2.67 -18.55 -12.85
CA ILE A 105 -1.30 -18.75 -12.41
C ILE A 105 -1.16 -18.17 -11.01
N GLN A 106 -0.69 -19.00 -10.09
CA GLN A 106 -0.41 -18.56 -8.76
C GLN A 106 0.61 -17.45 -8.81
N VAL A 107 0.40 -16.43 -7.99
CA VAL A 107 1.36 -15.33 -7.96
C VAL A 107 2.62 -15.83 -7.26
N GLU A 108 3.55 -16.28 -8.07
CA GLU A 108 4.87 -16.67 -7.60
C GLU A 108 5.70 -15.45 -7.30
N ALA A 109 5.02 -14.36 -7.24
CA ALA A 109 5.65 -13.11 -6.91
C ALA A 109 6.19 -13.13 -5.50
N GLN A 110 5.75 -14.06 -4.66
CA GLN A 110 6.26 -14.11 -3.31
C GLN A 110 7.79 -14.19 -3.27
N PRO A 111 8.43 -15.13 -3.96
CA PRO A 111 9.89 -15.12 -4.00
C PRO A 111 10.44 -13.85 -4.62
N GLU A 112 9.80 -13.38 -5.69
CA GLU A 112 10.22 -12.15 -6.34
C GLU A 112 9.99 -10.95 -5.45
N LEU A 113 8.86 -10.92 -4.76
CA LEU A 113 8.57 -9.84 -3.84
C LEU A 113 9.53 -9.83 -2.67
N GLU A 114 9.91 -10.98 -2.21
CA GLU A 114 10.90 -11.06 -1.15
C GLU A 114 12.21 -10.45 -1.61
N ALA A 115 12.60 -10.72 -2.85
CA ALA A 115 13.79 -10.13 -3.41
C ALA A 115 13.64 -8.62 -3.56
N VAL A 116 12.44 -8.17 -3.91
CA VAL A 116 12.16 -6.73 -4.05
C VAL A 116 12.11 -6.06 -2.71
N SER A 117 11.52 -6.70 -1.74
CA SER A 117 11.31 -6.10 -0.42
C SER A 117 12.54 -6.18 0.48
N ALA A 118 13.47 -7.02 0.14
CA ALA A 118 14.70 -7.15 0.93
C ALA A 118 15.70 -5.99 0.62
#